data_9c92733431133df3a0ba757f1f6e0d39
#
_entry.id   9c92733431133df3a0ba757f1f6e0d39
#
_cell.length_a   1.000
_cell.length_b   1.000
_cell.length_c   1.000
_cell.angle_alpha   90.00
_cell.angle_beta   90.00
_cell.angle_gamma   90.00
#
_symmetry.space_group_name_H-M   'P 1'
#
loop_
_entity.id
_entity.type
_entity.pdbx_description
1 polymer ?
#
loop_
_entity_poly.entity_id
_entity_poly.type
_entity_poly.pdbx_seq_one_letter_code
_entity_poly.pdbx_strand_id
1 'polypeptide(L)'
;VIERDRSQKFGRDTTDDVGRDRTRKVGNNETLSVGNDRKQTVTNNETLSVGVDQSQTIGSNQTENVGANQTLSVGANQNIQIGANQDEQIGANQSLAVAANRSITVGSAHTESIGAAMSITIGADLTESVGANYTETVASAMTLSVGSDMSETVGAGKTSSIGSDLSESVGSNRSETVGGDLSTNVSGGASLEAG
;
A
#
# COMPACT_ATOMS: atom_id res chain seq x y z
N VAL A 1 51.18 -22.40 -22.67
CA VAL A 1 50.53 -21.09 -22.46
C VAL A 1 50.56 -20.35 -23.78
N ILE A 2 49.45 -20.00 -24.32
CA ILE A 2 49.38 -19.22 -25.57
C ILE A 2 49.19 -17.78 -25.15
N GLU A 3 50.25 -17.01 -25.24
CA GLU A 3 50.32 -15.59 -24.84
C GLU A 3 49.92 -14.63 -25.99
N ARG A 4 49.22 -15.10 -27.00
CA ARG A 4 48.87 -14.25 -28.17
C ARG A 4 47.35 -14.21 -28.39
N ASP A 5 46.89 -13.12 -28.95
CA ASP A 5 45.52 -12.92 -29.38
C ASP A 5 45.07 -14.05 -30.31
N ARG A 6 44.03 -14.77 -29.90
CA ARG A 6 43.41 -15.79 -30.73
C ARG A 6 42.11 -15.25 -31.30
N SER A 7 42.06 -15.03 -32.61
CA SER A 7 40.81 -14.76 -33.31
C SER A 7 40.30 -16.05 -33.96
N GLN A 8 39.06 -16.42 -33.70
CA GLN A 8 38.39 -17.56 -34.30
C GLN A 8 37.11 -17.07 -34.99
N LYS A 9 37.03 -17.21 -36.29
CA LYS A 9 35.87 -16.82 -37.09
C LYS A 9 35.23 -18.06 -37.72
N PHE A 10 33.96 -18.28 -37.41
CA PHE A 10 33.12 -19.31 -38.00
C PHE A 10 32.14 -18.65 -38.97
N GLY A 11 32.06 -19.14 -40.22
CA GLY A 11 31.20 -18.60 -41.26
C GLY A 11 29.77 -19.18 -41.28
N ARG A 12 29.50 -20.22 -40.49
CA ARG A 12 28.21 -20.92 -40.36
C ARG A 12 28.01 -21.43 -38.95
N ASP A 13 27.08 -22.34 -38.76
CA ASP A 13 26.68 -22.90 -37.49
C ASP A 13 27.84 -23.64 -36.77
N THR A 14 27.96 -23.42 -35.48
CA THR A 14 28.94 -24.07 -34.63
C THR A 14 28.20 -24.71 -33.45
N THR A 15 28.43 -26.02 -33.24
CA THR A 15 27.95 -26.76 -32.09
C THR A 15 29.13 -27.11 -31.20
N ASP A 16 29.02 -26.81 -29.92
CA ASP A 16 29.99 -27.19 -28.89
C ASP A 16 29.24 -28.07 -27.87
N ASP A 17 29.46 -29.38 -27.96
CA ASP A 17 28.85 -30.33 -27.05
C ASP A 17 29.90 -30.80 -26.03
N VAL A 18 29.65 -30.44 -24.77
CA VAL A 18 30.54 -30.75 -23.65
C VAL A 18 29.86 -31.76 -22.73
N GLY A 19 30.27 -32.99 -22.79
CA GLY A 19 29.65 -34.12 -22.06
C GLY A 19 29.79 -34.08 -20.53
N ARG A 20 30.62 -33.21 -19.99
CA ARG A 20 30.79 -33.01 -18.52
C ARG A 20 30.91 -31.51 -18.17
N ASP A 21 32.06 -31.09 -17.69
CA ASP A 21 32.29 -29.78 -17.12
C ASP A 21 32.90 -28.82 -18.12
N ARG A 22 32.40 -27.59 -18.20
CA ARG A 22 32.99 -26.52 -18.96
C ARG A 22 33.31 -25.36 -18.01
N THR A 23 34.60 -25.02 -17.89
CA THR A 23 35.04 -23.83 -17.12
C THR A 23 35.56 -22.77 -18.09
N ARG A 24 35.02 -21.57 -17.99
CA ARG A 24 35.51 -20.40 -18.70
C ARG A 24 35.96 -19.33 -17.71
N LYS A 25 37.19 -18.90 -17.79
CA LYS A 25 37.74 -17.82 -17.01
C LYS A 25 38.19 -16.70 -17.94
N VAL A 26 37.62 -15.53 -17.74
CA VAL A 26 38.00 -14.31 -18.48
C VAL A 26 38.59 -13.35 -17.47
N GLY A 27 39.86 -12.99 -17.65
CA GLY A 27 40.62 -12.19 -16.68
C GLY A 27 40.31 -10.71 -16.72
N ASN A 28 39.67 -10.22 -17.80
CA ASN A 28 39.36 -8.81 -17.97
C ASN A 28 37.92 -8.65 -18.49
N ASN A 29 37.68 -8.55 -19.78
CA ASN A 29 36.36 -8.24 -20.31
C ASN A 29 35.81 -9.40 -21.15
N GLU A 30 34.54 -9.68 -21.03
CA GLU A 30 33.78 -10.55 -21.91
C GLU A 30 32.65 -9.77 -22.56
N THR A 31 32.51 -9.84 -23.88
CA THR A 31 31.38 -9.27 -24.60
C THR A 31 30.68 -10.38 -25.39
N LEU A 32 29.39 -10.55 -25.16
CA LEU A 32 28.51 -11.43 -25.91
C LEU A 32 27.49 -10.58 -26.67
N SER A 33 27.51 -10.66 -28.00
CA SER A 33 26.50 -10.03 -28.84
C SER A 33 25.75 -11.12 -29.61
N VAL A 34 24.44 -11.15 -29.48
CA VAL A 34 23.55 -12.10 -30.15
C VAL A 34 22.57 -11.30 -31.00
N GLY A 35 22.64 -11.47 -32.31
CA GLY A 35 21.87 -10.67 -33.26
C GLY A 35 20.38 -11.02 -33.33
N ASN A 36 19.98 -12.20 -32.87
CA ASN A 36 18.60 -12.66 -32.90
C ASN A 36 18.18 -13.26 -31.54
N ASP A 37 18.30 -14.54 -31.34
CA ASP A 37 17.76 -15.20 -30.17
C ASP A 37 18.87 -15.79 -29.27
N ARG A 38 18.75 -15.64 -27.96
CA ARG A 38 19.53 -16.35 -26.96
C ARG A 38 18.60 -17.17 -26.08
N LYS A 39 18.82 -18.48 -26.04
CA LYS A 39 18.14 -19.38 -25.10
C LYS A 39 19.15 -19.95 -24.11
N GLN A 40 18.83 -19.87 -22.84
CA GLN A 40 19.59 -20.49 -21.75
C GLN A 40 18.64 -21.37 -20.94
N THR A 41 19.05 -22.61 -20.68
CA THR A 41 18.30 -23.54 -19.83
C THR A 41 19.24 -24.10 -18.78
N VAL A 42 18.91 -23.94 -17.53
CA VAL A 42 19.65 -24.45 -16.38
C VAL A 42 18.70 -25.36 -15.59
N THR A 43 19.02 -26.63 -15.52
CA THR A 43 18.11 -27.61 -14.89
C THR A 43 18.11 -27.54 -13.37
N ASN A 44 19.24 -27.20 -12.76
CA ASN A 44 19.37 -27.18 -11.30
C ASN A 44 19.54 -25.75 -10.78
N ASN A 45 20.78 -25.24 -10.72
CA ASN A 45 21.06 -23.96 -10.08
C ASN A 45 21.80 -23.01 -11.02
N GLU A 46 21.37 -21.78 -11.06
CA GLU A 46 22.12 -20.67 -11.66
C GLU A 46 22.45 -19.65 -10.57
N THR A 47 23.69 -19.19 -10.53
CA THR A 47 24.14 -18.16 -9.60
C THR A 47 24.80 -17.04 -10.38
N LEU A 48 24.27 -15.82 -10.25
CA LEU A 48 24.87 -14.60 -10.77
C LEU A 48 25.33 -13.73 -9.60
N SER A 49 26.64 -13.39 -9.58
CA SER A 49 27.21 -12.47 -8.60
C SER A 49 27.87 -11.30 -9.33
N VAL A 50 27.39 -10.10 -9.07
CA VAL A 50 27.87 -8.86 -9.68
C VAL A 50 28.40 -7.97 -8.57
N GLY A 51 29.69 -7.64 -8.62
CA GLY A 51 30.37 -6.93 -7.53
C GLY A 51 30.08 -5.43 -7.45
N VAL A 52 29.63 -4.81 -8.56
CA VAL A 52 29.38 -3.36 -8.61
C VAL A 52 28.00 -3.11 -9.21
N ASP A 53 27.88 -3.08 -10.53
CA ASP A 53 26.66 -2.68 -11.21
C ASP A 53 26.11 -3.77 -12.12
N GLN A 54 24.80 -3.97 -12.09
CA GLN A 54 24.06 -4.76 -13.07
C GLN A 54 22.99 -3.86 -13.72
N SER A 55 22.97 -3.82 -15.04
CA SER A 55 21.93 -3.13 -15.81
C SER A 55 21.22 -4.10 -16.74
N GLN A 56 19.89 -4.08 -16.73
CA GLN A 56 19.05 -4.86 -17.63
C GLN A 56 18.03 -3.93 -18.30
N THR A 57 17.97 -3.97 -19.62
CA THR A 57 17.00 -3.22 -20.41
C THR A 57 16.18 -4.18 -21.26
N ILE A 58 14.87 -4.17 -21.09
CA ILE A 58 13.90 -4.98 -21.83
C ILE A 58 13.04 -4.05 -22.67
N GLY A 59 13.14 -4.16 -24.00
CA GLY A 59 12.43 -3.25 -24.91
C GLY A 59 10.92 -3.54 -25.06
N SER A 60 10.44 -4.70 -24.61
CA SER A 60 9.03 -5.07 -24.71
C SER A 60 8.54 -5.74 -23.43
N ASN A 61 8.58 -7.05 -23.34
CA ASN A 61 7.98 -7.78 -22.21
C ASN A 61 9.04 -8.52 -21.40
N GLN A 62 8.89 -8.50 -20.09
CA GLN A 62 9.59 -9.39 -19.16
C GLN A 62 8.57 -10.22 -18.41
N THR A 63 8.78 -11.53 -18.34
CA THR A 63 7.97 -12.43 -17.52
C THR A 63 8.88 -13.17 -16.56
N GLU A 64 8.57 -13.11 -15.29
CA GLU A 64 9.23 -13.87 -14.23
C GLU A 64 8.20 -14.77 -13.55
N ASN A 65 8.50 -16.06 -13.44
CA ASN A 65 7.63 -17.03 -12.79
C ASN A 65 8.44 -17.81 -11.74
N VAL A 66 8.11 -17.57 -10.47
CA VAL A 66 8.78 -18.16 -9.32
C VAL A 66 7.84 -19.14 -8.64
N GLY A 67 8.13 -20.42 -8.77
CA GLY A 67 7.26 -21.50 -8.27
C GLY A 67 7.21 -21.65 -6.73
N ALA A 68 8.13 -21.02 -6.00
CA ALA A 68 8.18 -21.10 -4.53
C ALA A 68 8.40 -19.73 -3.91
N ASN A 69 9.63 -19.35 -3.60
CA ASN A 69 9.94 -18.13 -2.87
C ASN A 69 10.76 -17.16 -3.73
N GLN A 70 10.40 -15.91 -3.69
CA GLN A 70 11.21 -14.79 -4.18
C GLN A 70 11.57 -13.88 -3.01
N THR A 71 12.84 -13.50 -2.88
CA THR A 71 13.31 -12.56 -1.88
C THR A 71 14.03 -11.42 -2.56
N LEU A 72 13.60 -10.20 -2.29
CA LEU A 72 14.29 -8.98 -2.70
C LEU A 72 14.78 -8.23 -1.45
N SER A 73 16.08 -8.00 -1.38
CA SER A 73 16.71 -7.21 -0.29
C SER A 73 17.46 -6.04 -0.90
N VAL A 74 17.05 -4.83 -0.55
CA VAL A 74 17.64 -3.58 -1.04
C VAL A 74 18.19 -2.81 0.15
N GLY A 75 19.50 -2.68 0.23
CA GLY A 75 20.18 -2.04 1.36
C GLY A 75 20.08 -0.52 1.42
N ALA A 76 19.63 0.13 0.34
CA ALA A 76 19.46 1.58 0.29
C ALA A 76 18.09 1.95 -0.28
N ASN A 77 18.00 2.31 -1.55
CA ASN A 77 16.77 2.81 -2.15
C ASN A 77 16.22 1.83 -3.19
N GLN A 78 14.92 1.62 -3.18
CA GLN A 78 14.18 1.00 -4.27
C GLN A 78 13.23 2.02 -4.87
N ASN A 79 13.27 2.19 -6.20
CA ASN A 79 12.32 3.02 -6.94
C ASN A 79 11.56 2.14 -7.93
N ILE A 80 10.23 2.19 -7.88
CA ILE A 80 9.34 1.49 -8.81
C ILE A 80 8.48 2.55 -9.50
N GLN A 81 8.57 2.63 -10.81
CA GLN A 81 7.77 3.54 -11.62
C GLN A 81 6.97 2.74 -12.66
N ILE A 82 5.65 2.88 -12.63
CA ILE A 82 4.72 2.17 -13.52
C ILE A 82 3.90 3.22 -14.25
N GLY A 83 4.04 3.25 -15.57
CA GLY A 83 3.41 4.27 -16.42
C GLY A 83 1.92 4.01 -16.72
N ALA A 84 1.40 2.83 -16.40
CA ALA A 84 0.01 2.46 -16.63
C ALA A 84 -0.59 1.80 -15.39
N ASN A 85 -0.83 0.51 -15.40
CA ASN A 85 -1.50 -0.21 -14.32
C ASN A 85 -0.51 -1.06 -13.52
N GLN A 86 -0.74 -1.15 -12.23
CA GLN A 86 -0.15 -2.15 -11.35
C GLN A 86 -1.28 -2.95 -10.71
N ASP A 87 -1.27 -4.26 -10.91
CA ASP A 87 -2.18 -5.19 -10.25
C ASP A 87 -1.39 -6.06 -9.26
N GLU A 88 -1.83 -6.11 -8.02
CA GLU A 88 -1.24 -6.94 -6.97
C GLU A 88 -2.33 -7.84 -6.39
N GLN A 89 -2.11 -9.14 -6.40
CA GLN A 89 -3.01 -10.13 -5.83
C GLN A 89 -2.28 -10.99 -4.80
N ILE A 90 -2.74 -10.94 -3.56
CA ILE A 90 -2.15 -11.66 -2.44
C ILE A 90 -3.19 -12.63 -1.88
N GLY A 91 -2.93 -13.92 -2.04
CA GLY A 91 -3.87 -14.98 -1.65
C GLY A 91 -3.92 -15.27 -0.13
N ALA A 92 -3.01 -14.71 0.65
CA ALA A 92 -2.96 -14.93 2.10
C ALA A 92 -2.74 -13.60 2.85
N ASN A 93 -1.53 -13.32 3.32
CA ASN A 93 -1.24 -12.18 4.17
C ASN A 93 -0.33 -11.17 3.47
N GLN A 94 -0.62 -9.90 3.63
CA GLN A 94 0.28 -8.80 3.31
C GLN A 94 0.65 -8.07 4.59
N SER A 95 1.94 -7.80 4.80
CA SER A 95 2.44 -6.99 5.90
C SER A 95 3.30 -5.86 5.37
N LEU A 96 3.03 -4.64 5.81
CA LEU A 96 3.82 -3.46 5.49
C LEU A 96 4.24 -2.78 6.79
N ALA A 97 5.54 -2.74 7.05
CA ALA A 97 6.13 -2.01 8.17
C ALA A 97 6.94 -0.81 7.63
N VAL A 98 6.61 0.38 8.08
CA VAL A 98 7.28 1.63 7.71
C VAL A 98 7.77 2.31 8.98
N ALA A 99 9.08 2.36 9.18
CA ALA A 99 9.69 2.89 10.41
C ALA A 99 9.61 4.42 10.54
N ALA A 100 9.41 5.14 9.42
CA ALA A 100 9.35 6.59 9.43
C ALA A 100 8.02 7.07 8.80
N ASN A 101 8.02 7.52 7.57
CA ASN A 101 6.87 8.15 6.94
C ASN A 101 6.29 7.28 5.82
N ARG A 102 4.98 7.18 5.75
CA ARG A 102 4.25 6.67 4.60
C ARG A 102 3.35 7.76 4.05
N SER A 103 3.44 8.03 2.76
CA SER A 103 2.54 8.94 2.05
C SER A 103 1.81 8.19 0.95
N ILE A 104 0.51 8.42 0.83
CA ILE A 104 -0.33 7.90 -0.25
C ILE A 104 -1.06 9.08 -0.87
N THR A 105 -0.87 9.29 -2.17
CA THR A 105 -1.59 10.30 -2.94
C THR A 105 -2.36 9.62 -4.05
N VAL A 106 -3.67 9.83 -4.08
CA VAL A 106 -4.58 9.26 -5.08
C VAL A 106 -5.26 10.41 -5.81
N GLY A 107 -4.99 10.56 -7.09
CA GLY A 107 -5.49 11.69 -7.89
C GLY A 107 -6.97 11.65 -8.25
N SER A 108 -7.65 10.52 -8.07
CA SER A 108 -9.06 10.36 -8.40
C SER A 108 -9.82 9.67 -7.26
N ALA A 109 -9.99 8.37 -7.29
CA ALA A 109 -10.75 7.64 -6.29
C ALA A 109 -9.87 6.66 -5.52
N HIS A 110 -10.09 6.56 -4.21
CA HIS A 110 -9.57 5.51 -3.36
C HIS A 110 -10.73 4.72 -2.79
N THR A 111 -10.72 3.41 -2.97
CA THR A 111 -11.75 2.52 -2.42
C THR A 111 -11.10 1.43 -1.59
N GLU A 112 -11.57 1.25 -0.37
CA GLU A 112 -11.15 0.18 0.52
C GLU A 112 -12.38 -0.64 0.94
N SER A 113 -12.30 -1.97 0.82
CA SER A 113 -13.37 -2.89 1.20
C SER A 113 -12.81 -3.97 2.11
N ILE A 114 -13.30 -4.02 3.35
CA ILE A 114 -12.82 -4.94 4.37
C ILE A 114 -13.99 -5.82 4.80
N GLY A 115 -13.89 -7.11 4.50
CA GLY A 115 -14.97 -8.08 4.74
C GLY A 115 -15.18 -8.48 6.19
N ALA A 116 -14.27 -8.14 7.10
CA ALA A 116 -14.36 -8.50 8.52
C ALA A 116 -14.16 -7.28 9.42
N ALA A 117 -12.96 -7.03 9.90
CA ALA A 117 -12.69 -5.96 10.85
C ALA A 117 -11.57 -5.03 10.36
N MET A 118 -11.73 -3.75 10.59
CA MET A 118 -10.70 -2.73 10.46
C MET A 118 -10.34 -2.18 11.83
N SER A 119 -9.05 -2.06 12.14
CA SER A 119 -8.57 -1.41 13.34
C SER A 119 -7.55 -0.33 12.99
N ILE A 120 -7.77 0.87 13.49
CA ILE A 120 -6.86 2.01 13.34
C ILE A 120 -6.45 2.47 14.73
N THR A 121 -5.16 2.47 15.03
CA THR A 121 -4.60 2.97 16.27
C THR A 121 -3.61 4.08 15.96
N ILE A 122 -3.84 5.26 16.52
CA ILE A 122 -3.02 6.45 16.32
C ILE A 122 -2.53 6.93 17.68
N GLY A 123 -1.23 6.96 17.88
CA GLY A 123 -0.61 7.31 19.16
C GLY A 123 -0.54 8.82 19.44
N ALA A 124 -0.83 9.66 18.45
CA ALA A 124 -0.84 11.12 18.59
C ALA A 124 -2.09 11.72 17.96
N ASP A 125 -1.99 12.40 16.85
CA ASP A 125 -3.08 13.15 16.25
C ASP A 125 -3.66 12.45 15.01
N LEU A 126 -4.99 12.41 14.90
CA LEU A 126 -5.72 12.11 13.67
C LEU A 126 -6.35 13.41 13.15
N THR A 127 -6.05 13.78 11.92
CA THR A 127 -6.72 14.89 11.24
C THR A 127 -7.42 14.35 10.00
N GLU A 128 -8.71 14.59 9.88
CA GLU A 128 -9.51 14.29 8.70
C GLU A 128 -10.12 15.58 8.15
N SER A 129 -9.97 15.81 6.85
CA SER A 129 -10.52 16.99 6.17
C SER A 129 -11.25 16.56 4.91
N VAL A 130 -12.54 16.84 4.85
CA VAL A 130 -13.42 16.47 3.74
C VAL A 130 -13.96 17.74 3.10
N GLY A 131 -13.54 18.02 1.87
CA GLY A 131 -13.88 19.25 1.16
C GLY A 131 -15.33 19.32 0.63
N ALA A 132 -16.08 18.23 0.66
CA ALA A 132 -17.47 18.18 0.20
C ALA A 132 -18.35 17.41 1.18
N ASN A 133 -18.71 16.18 0.90
CA ASN A 133 -19.64 15.40 1.71
C ASN A 133 -18.91 14.35 2.53
N TYR A 134 -19.23 14.26 3.80
CA TYR A 134 -18.86 13.14 4.67
C TYR A 134 -20.12 12.34 5.02
N THR A 135 -20.09 11.04 4.83
CA THR A 135 -21.20 10.16 5.18
C THR A 135 -20.68 8.97 5.96
N GLU A 136 -21.27 8.72 7.11
CA GLU A 136 -20.99 7.56 7.96
C GLU A 136 -22.30 6.79 8.19
N THR A 137 -22.28 5.48 7.98
CA THR A 137 -23.44 4.61 8.23
C THR A 137 -23.00 3.45 9.10
N VAL A 138 -23.60 3.34 10.29
CA VAL A 138 -23.33 2.28 11.24
C VAL A 138 -24.62 1.47 11.47
N ALA A 139 -24.61 0.23 11.03
CA ALA A 139 -25.82 -0.62 11.05
C ALA A 139 -26.24 -1.10 12.45
N SER A 140 -25.33 -1.10 13.42
CA SER A 140 -25.61 -1.59 14.77
C SER A 140 -25.33 -0.50 15.83
N ALA A 141 -24.14 -0.43 16.37
CA ALA A 141 -23.80 0.51 17.43
C ALA A 141 -22.61 1.39 17.08
N MET A 142 -22.69 2.66 17.37
CA MET A 142 -21.59 3.62 17.35
C MET A 142 -21.27 4.05 18.77
N THR A 143 -20.00 3.96 19.18
CA THR A 143 -19.54 4.45 20.48
C THR A 143 -18.46 5.50 20.26
N LEU A 144 -18.67 6.69 20.82
CA LEU A 144 -17.69 7.77 20.87
C LEU A 144 -17.32 8.03 22.33
N SER A 145 -16.04 7.93 22.67
CA SER A 145 -15.52 8.24 24.00
C SER A 145 -14.42 9.29 23.87
N VAL A 146 -14.62 10.43 24.49
CA VAL A 146 -13.70 11.57 24.48
C VAL A 146 -13.24 11.84 25.89
N GLY A 147 -11.96 11.69 26.15
CA GLY A 147 -11.38 11.79 27.51
C GLY A 147 -11.24 13.20 28.06
N SER A 148 -11.35 14.23 27.24
CA SER A 148 -11.27 15.64 27.63
C SER A 148 -12.39 16.44 26.99
N ASP A 149 -12.11 17.20 25.97
CA ASP A 149 -13.06 18.16 25.38
C ASP A 149 -13.58 17.65 24.02
N MET A 150 -14.87 17.80 23.79
CA MET A 150 -15.50 17.62 22.50
C MET A 150 -16.12 18.94 22.04
N SER A 151 -15.75 19.39 20.84
CA SER A 151 -16.33 20.59 20.22
C SER A 151 -16.98 20.21 18.90
N GLU A 152 -18.21 20.67 18.69
CA GLU A 152 -18.94 20.54 17.44
C GLU A 152 -19.40 21.93 16.97
N THR A 153 -19.09 22.28 15.73
CA THR A 153 -19.53 23.53 15.12
C THR A 153 -20.24 23.22 13.80
N VAL A 154 -21.49 23.63 13.68
CA VAL A 154 -22.33 23.45 12.50
C VAL A 154 -22.72 24.83 11.96
N GLY A 155 -22.22 25.19 10.79
CA GLY A 155 -22.40 26.50 10.19
C GLY A 155 -23.83 26.78 9.65
N ALA A 156 -24.67 25.76 9.50
CA ALA A 156 -26.04 25.90 9.01
C ALA A 156 -27.01 25.14 9.91
N GLY A 157 -27.57 24.05 9.47
CA GLY A 157 -28.56 23.30 10.23
C GLY A 157 -28.00 22.00 10.81
N LYS A 158 -28.40 21.66 12.04
CA LYS A 158 -28.18 20.35 12.64
C LYS A 158 -29.51 19.67 12.89
N THR A 159 -29.66 18.45 12.40
CA THR A 159 -30.86 17.62 12.65
C THR A 159 -30.44 16.37 13.42
N SER A 160 -31.13 16.08 14.50
CA SER A 160 -30.98 14.83 15.26
C SER A 160 -32.35 14.14 15.35
N SER A 161 -32.45 12.87 14.97
CA SER A 161 -33.65 12.07 15.09
C SER A 161 -33.32 10.78 15.83
N ILE A 162 -34.02 10.57 16.94
CA ILE A 162 -33.81 9.43 17.85
C ILE A 162 -35.13 8.68 17.95
N GLY A 163 -35.13 7.44 17.47
CA GLY A 163 -36.34 6.61 17.35
C GLY A 163 -36.88 6.04 18.67
N SER A 164 -36.09 6.05 19.73
CA SER A 164 -36.51 5.55 21.06
C SER A 164 -36.12 6.55 22.15
N ASP A 165 -35.08 6.31 22.90
CA ASP A 165 -34.76 7.09 24.10
C ASP A 165 -33.54 7.98 23.87
N LEU A 166 -33.60 9.22 24.30
CA LEU A 166 -32.44 10.10 24.50
C LEU A 166 -32.19 10.23 26.00
N SER A 167 -30.99 9.85 26.46
CA SER A 167 -30.54 10.09 27.80
C SER A 167 -29.32 11.03 27.77
N GLU A 168 -29.38 12.12 28.48
CA GLU A 168 -28.30 13.08 28.64
C GLU A 168 -28.03 13.29 30.13
N SER A 169 -26.78 13.18 30.54
CA SER A 169 -26.34 13.44 31.92
C SER A 169 -25.19 14.44 31.91
N VAL A 170 -25.38 15.54 32.60
CA VAL A 170 -24.39 16.62 32.71
C VAL A 170 -24.00 16.77 34.16
N GLY A 171 -22.75 16.46 34.49
CA GLY A 171 -22.25 16.43 35.86
C GLY A 171 -22.06 17.81 36.51
N SER A 172 -22.17 18.91 35.78
CA SER A 172 -22.05 20.28 36.30
C SER A 172 -23.10 21.18 35.67
N ASN A 173 -22.74 22.05 34.76
CA ASN A 173 -23.64 23.06 34.19
C ASN A 173 -24.02 22.70 32.75
N ARG A 174 -25.31 22.80 32.42
CA ARG A 174 -25.80 22.86 31.05
C ARG A 174 -26.22 24.27 30.72
N SER A 175 -25.72 24.85 29.65
CA SER A 175 -26.15 26.15 29.16
C SER A 175 -26.69 25.98 27.74
N GLU A 176 -27.83 26.59 27.48
CA GLU A 176 -28.45 26.65 26.17
C GLU A 176 -28.80 28.10 25.84
N THR A 177 -28.38 28.56 24.68
CA THR A 177 -28.70 29.91 24.20
C THR A 177 -29.33 29.81 22.81
N VAL A 178 -30.53 30.30 22.66
CA VAL A 178 -31.29 30.31 21.41
C VAL A 178 -31.53 31.77 21.02
N GLY A 179 -30.97 32.18 19.88
CA GLY A 179 -31.12 33.57 19.40
C GLY A 179 -32.45 33.86 18.69
N GLY A 180 -33.28 32.88 18.47
CA GLY A 180 -34.63 32.95 17.89
C GLY A 180 -35.65 32.22 18.76
N ASP A 181 -36.58 31.52 18.15
CA ASP A 181 -37.61 30.77 18.84
C ASP A 181 -37.12 29.42 19.35
N LEU A 182 -37.38 29.10 20.60
CA LEU A 182 -37.26 27.76 21.16
C LEU A 182 -38.68 27.14 21.24
N SER A 183 -38.90 26.06 20.50
CA SER A 183 -40.15 25.31 20.60
C SER A 183 -39.90 23.93 21.14
N THR A 184 -40.59 23.55 22.19
CA THR A 184 -40.56 22.20 22.77
C THR A 184 -41.96 21.63 22.76
N ASN A 185 -42.19 20.52 22.09
CA ASN A 185 -43.46 19.81 22.08
C ASN A 185 -43.31 18.45 22.76
N VAL A 186 -44.06 18.25 23.84
CA VAL A 186 -44.07 17.03 24.64
C VAL A 186 -45.47 16.48 24.64
N SER A 187 -45.72 15.34 23.96
CA SER A 187 -47.03 14.70 23.92
C SER A 187 -47.34 13.86 25.17
N GLY A 188 -46.40 13.68 26.07
CA GLY A 188 -46.57 13.02 27.39
C GLY A 188 -46.37 13.98 28.56
N GLY A 189 -45.92 13.45 29.69
CA GLY A 189 -45.58 14.29 30.87
C GLY A 189 -44.22 14.96 30.67
N ALA A 190 -44.11 16.25 31.03
CA ALA A 190 -42.85 16.94 31.21
C ALA A 190 -42.67 17.26 32.72
N SER A 191 -41.51 16.98 33.30
CA SER A 191 -41.15 17.33 34.67
C SER A 191 -39.85 18.10 34.72
N LEU A 192 -39.82 19.17 35.47
CA LEU A 192 -38.60 19.91 35.79
C LEU A 192 -38.48 20.02 37.29
N GLU A 193 -37.47 19.39 37.88
CA GLU A 193 -37.15 19.48 39.30
C GLU A 193 -35.85 20.28 39.47
N ALA A 194 -35.89 21.29 40.34
CA ALA A 194 -34.75 22.06 40.80
C ALA A 194 -34.44 21.70 42.23
N GLY A 195 -33.25 21.25 42.54
CA GLY A 195 -32.79 20.92 43.88
C GLY A 195 -32.00 22.10 44.48
#